data_3c4a87b1eb10a67df26b3d3826708698
#
_entry.id   3c4a87b1eb10a67df26b3d3826708698
#
_cell.length_a   1.000
_cell.length_b   1.000
_cell.length_c   1.000
_cell.angle_alpha   90.00
_cell.angle_beta   90.00
_cell.angle_gamma   90.00
#
_symmetry.space_group_name_H-M   'P 1'
#
loop_
_entity.id
_entity.type
_entity.pdbx_description
1 polymer ?
#
loop_
_entity_poly.entity_id
_entity_poly.type
_entity_poly.pdbx_seq_one_letter_code
_entity_poly.pdbx_strand_id
1 'polypeptide(L)'
;YGAAYILHTSGSTGRPKGVVVSHAGMAGVAQSCTAYGVTPESVVMQFIAHSFDVAMLEMGMSLLVGATLLMVPERARTLGPEFVGILRRCTHAVLTPSVATALDTADIPSGLTLILIGEAFPAGLVEDIGHRVQLFNLYGPTETTIDATVHQVDAHDVEPVPIGHPTPGKNVAVLDEFLHPVPVGCVGELYVGGAALARGYVGRPGTTASRFVADPWGDGQRLYRTGDLVCRGRDGALRFLGRADDQVKIRGFRIELGEVETALAALPGVTAAAAMARRDLGPDAVLVGYVVGAIDPMSVRSALAGRLPKQAVPDHIVVLDALPLTRNGKVD
;
A
#
# COMPACT_ATOMS: atom_id res chain seq x y z
N TYR A 1 -7.77 -21.34 -13.51
CA TYR A 1 -8.44 -20.72 -12.36
C TYR A 1 -9.19 -19.45 -12.82
N GLY A 2 -10.45 -19.23 -12.37
CA GLY A 2 -11.27 -18.06 -12.67
C GLY A 2 -10.67 -16.78 -12.09
N ALA A 3 -11.00 -15.60 -12.67
CA ALA A 3 -10.78 -14.32 -12.01
C ALA A 3 -11.72 -14.20 -10.82
N ALA A 4 -11.21 -13.72 -9.69
CA ALA A 4 -11.99 -13.45 -8.48
C ALA A 4 -12.53 -12.02 -8.52
N TYR A 5 -11.63 -11.05 -8.77
CA TYR A 5 -11.99 -9.64 -8.88
C TYR A 5 -11.00 -8.86 -9.76
N ILE A 6 -11.40 -7.65 -10.13
CA ILE A 6 -10.54 -6.68 -10.80
C ILE A 6 -10.59 -5.40 -9.97
N LEU A 7 -9.43 -4.91 -9.55
CA LEU A 7 -9.30 -3.62 -8.88
C LEU A 7 -8.37 -2.69 -9.66
N HIS A 8 -8.74 -1.42 -9.67
CA HIS A 8 -7.97 -0.39 -10.36
C HIS A 8 -6.94 0.22 -9.42
N THR A 9 -5.70 0.28 -9.89
CA THR A 9 -4.61 1.00 -9.22
C THR A 9 -4.14 2.14 -10.13
N SER A 10 -3.47 3.15 -9.54
CA SER A 10 -2.83 4.23 -10.31
C SER A 10 -1.87 3.66 -11.35
N GLY A 11 -1.73 4.35 -12.46
CA GLY A 11 -0.89 3.90 -13.57
C GLY A 11 0.09 4.98 -14.02
N SER A 12 1.36 4.62 -14.18
CA SER A 12 2.44 5.53 -14.60
C SER A 12 2.19 6.28 -15.93
N THR A 13 1.18 5.86 -16.71
CA THR A 13 0.78 6.50 -17.97
C THR A 13 -0.42 7.43 -17.81
N GLY A 14 -0.81 7.82 -16.60
CA GLY A 14 -1.94 8.70 -16.34
C GLY A 14 -3.32 8.05 -16.51
N ARG A 15 -3.40 6.73 -16.66
CA ARG A 15 -4.68 5.98 -16.71
C ARG A 15 -4.64 4.80 -15.75
N PRO A 16 -5.67 4.64 -14.89
CA PRO A 16 -5.75 3.51 -13.97
C PRO A 16 -5.58 2.17 -14.68
N LYS A 17 -4.92 1.23 -14.01
CA LYS A 17 -4.69 -0.13 -14.51
C LYS A 17 -5.50 -1.13 -13.69
N GLY A 18 -6.33 -1.93 -14.33
CA GLY A 18 -7.13 -2.97 -13.67
C GLY A 18 -6.28 -4.21 -13.41
N VAL A 19 -6.03 -4.54 -12.16
CA VAL A 19 -5.32 -5.75 -11.74
C VAL A 19 -6.29 -6.93 -11.66
N VAL A 20 -6.02 -8.02 -12.39
CA VAL A 20 -6.86 -9.21 -12.41
C VAL A 20 -6.38 -10.22 -11.38
N VAL A 21 -7.06 -10.31 -10.26
CA VAL A 21 -6.77 -11.27 -9.20
C VAL A 21 -7.54 -12.57 -9.41
N SER A 22 -6.91 -13.71 -9.15
CA SER A 22 -7.51 -15.05 -9.33
C SER A 22 -8.04 -15.64 -8.02
N HIS A 23 -8.95 -16.60 -8.12
CA HIS A 23 -9.40 -17.37 -6.95
C HIS A 23 -8.26 -18.15 -6.29
N ALA A 24 -7.20 -18.52 -7.01
CA ALA A 24 -6.03 -19.16 -6.42
C ALA A 24 -5.32 -18.24 -5.41
N GLY A 25 -5.26 -16.91 -5.72
CA GLY A 25 -4.74 -15.92 -4.78
C GLY A 25 -5.57 -15.81 -3.50
N MET A 26 -6.90 -15.84 -3.62
CA MET A 26 -7.79 -15.80 -2.47
C MET A 26 -7.66 -17.01 -1.54
N ALA A 27 -7.26 -18.17 -2.06
CA ALA A 27 -6.98 -19.35 -1.22
C ALA A 27 -5.76 -19.10 -0.29
N GLY A 28 -4.75 -18.36 -0.75
CA GLY A 28 -3.62 -17.95 0.08
C GLY A 28 -4.07 -17.00 1.20
N VAL A 29 -4.93 -16.03 0.89
CA VAL A 29 -5.52 -15.11 1.89
C VAL A 29 -6.28 -15.88 2.97
N ALA A 30 -7.07 -16.88 2.61
CA ALA A 30 -7.78 -17.72 3.58
C ALA A 30 -6.81 -18.43 4.55
N GLN A 31 -5.66 -18.90 4.06
CA GLN A 31 -4.63 -19.49 4.90
C GLN A 31 -3.95 -18.46 5.81
N SER A 32 -3.73 -17.22 5.33
CA SER A 32 -3.16 -16.13 6.15
C SER A 32 -4.06 -15.79 7.33
N CYS A 33 -5.39 -15.93 7.21
CA CYS A 33 -6.33 -15.61 8.29
C CYS A 33 -6.07 -16.42 9.58
N THR A 34 -5.56 -17.63 9.46
CA THR A 34 -5.19 -18.46 10.63
C THR A 34 -4.02 -17.87 11.42
N ALA A 35 -3.11 -17.18 10.75
CA ALA A 35 -1.96 -16.54 11.40
C ALA A 35 -2.39 -15.34 12.27
N TYR A 36 -3.54 -14.73 11.98
CA TYR A 36 -4.09 -13.62 12.77
C TYR A 36 -4.98 -14.09 13.95
N GLY A 37 -5.13 -15.38 14.15
CA GLY A 37 -5.94 -15.95 15.24
C GLY A 37 -7.44 -15.78 15.04
N VAL A 38 -7.91 -15.64 13.79
CA VAL A 38 -9.36 -15.54 13.51
C VAL A 38 -10.03 -16.89 13.75
N THR A 39 -11.11 -16.87 14.52
CA THR A 39 -11.96 -18.05 14.83
C THR A 39 -13.42 -17.74 14.47
N PRO A 40 -14.33 -18.71 14.46
CA PRO A 40 -15.76 -18.46 14.23
C PRO A 40 -16.40 -17.48 15.23
N GLU A 41 -15.84 -17.35 16.43
CA GLU A 41 -16.29 -16.43 17.47
C GLU A 41 -15.77 -15.00 17.27
N SER A 42 -14.83 -14.80 16.36
CA SER A 42 -14.24 -13.49 16.09
C SER A 42 -15.23 -12.52 15.47
N VAL A 43 -15.03 -11.24 15.75
CA VAL A 43 -15.74 -10.11 15.14
C VAL A 43 -14.71 -9.28 14.37
N VAL A 44 -14.77 -9.34 13.06
CA VAL A 44 -13.86 -8.61 12.16
C VAL A 44 -14.50 -7.31 11.71
N MET A 45 -13.82 -6.19 11.89
CA MET A 45 -14.28 -4.90 11.42
C MET A 45 -14.15 -4.78 9.90
N GLN A 46 -15.20 -4.36 9.20
CA GLN A 46 -15.15 -3.95 7.80
C GLN A 46 -15.14 -2.42 7.73
N PHE A 47 -13.96 -1.87 7.52
CA PHE A 47 -13.72 -0.42 7.48
C PHE A 47 -13.15 0.05 6.13
N ILE A 48 -12.27 -0.73 5.51
CA ILE A 48 -11.60 -0.34 4.28
C ILE A 48 -12.60 -0.23 3.12
N ALA A 49 -12.47 0.80 2.29
CA ALA A 49 -13.34 0.98 1.14
C ALA A 49 -13.19 -0.18 0.13
N HIS A 50 -14.30 -0.63 -0.46
CA HIS A 50 -14.32 -1.76 -1.40
C HIS A 50 -13.53 -1.52 -2.70
N SER A 51 -13.08 -0.29 -2.93
CA SER A 51 -12.15 0.06 -4.01
C SER A 51 -10.71 -0.35 -3.74
N PHE A 52 -10.41 -0.86 -2.53
CA PHE A 52 -9.11 -1.43 -2.14
C PHE A 52 -9.24 -2.93 -1.90
N ASP A 53 -8.20 -3.67 -2.26
CA ASP A 53 -8.15 -5.12 -2.08
C ASP A 53 -8.11 -5.57 -0.62
N VAL A 54 -7.65 -4.71 0.29
CA VAL A 54 -7.68 -4.95 1.74
C VAL A 54 -9.12 -5.17 2.25
N ALA A 55 -10.14 -4.61 1.60
CA ALA A 55 -11.54 -4.93 1.92
C ALA A 55 -11.86 -6.42 1.66
N MET A 56 -11.20 -7.05 0.68
CA MET A 56 -11.31 -8.49 0.45
C MET A 56 -10.63 -9.30 1.56
N LEU A 57 -9.58 -8.77 2.19
CA LEU A 57 -8.99 -9.38 3.39
C LEU A 57 -9.98 -9.38 4.55
N GLU A 58 -10.59 -8.22 4.86
CA GLU A 58 -11.59 -8.10 5.94
C GLU A 58 -12.77 -9.07 5.75
N MET A 59 -13.30 -9.14 4.53
CA MET A 59 -14.35 -10.11 4.18
C MET A 59 -13.86 -11.56 4.25
N GLY A 60 -12.65 -11.84 3.76
CA GLY A 60 -12.05 -13.16 3.81
C GLY A 60 -11.81 -13.65 5.23
N MET A 61 -11.26 -12.80 6.09
CA MET A 61 -11.02 -13.09 7.50
C MET A 61 -12.29 -13.51 8.23
N SER A 62 -13.42 -12.90 7.90
CA SER A 62 -14.70 -13.24 8.54
C SER A 62 -15.42 -14.39 7.85
N LEU A 63 -15.72 -14.26 6.56
CA LEU A 63 -16.65 -15.17 5.87
C LEU A 63 -16.05 -16.55 5.58
N LEU A 64 -14.73 -16.64 5.32
CA LEU A 64 -14.09 -17.94 5.04
C LEU A 64 -13.88 -18.78 6.30
N VAL A 65 -13.86 -18.16 7.48
CA VAL A 65 -13.66 -18.83 8.76
C VAL A 65 -14.99 -19.03 9.51
N GLY A 66 -16.08 -18.35 9.09
CA GLY A 66 -17.36 -18.39 9.77
C GLY A 66 -17.48 -17.36 10.90
N ALA A 67 -16.60 -16.36 10.94
CA ALA A 67 -16.61 -15.26 11.89
C ALA A 67 -17.65 -14.18 11.51
N THR A 68 -17.90 -13.23 12.42
CA THR A 68 -18.80 -12.11 12.18
C THR A 68 -18.08 -10.97 11.46
N LEU A 69 -18.67 -10.46 10.37
CA LEU A 69 -18.25 -9.21 9.73
C LEU A 69 -19.07 -8.04 10.26
N LEU A 70 -18.43 -7.11 10.96
CA LEU A 70 -19.07 -5.92 11.50
C LEU A 70 -18.77 -4.71 10.62
N MET A 71 -19.76 -4.26 9.87
CA MET A 71 -19.62 -3.16 8.91
C MET A 71 -19.64 -1.80 9.59
N VAL A 72 -18.67 -0.94 9.28
CA VAL A 72 -18.64 0.46 9.70
C VAL A 72 -19.49 1.29 8.74
N PRO A 73 -20.59 1.90 9.21
CA PRO A 73 -21.43 2.74 8.36
C PRO A 73 -20.68 4.02 7.96
N GLU A 74 -21.05 4.60 6.82
CA GLU A 74 -20.37 5.77 6.24
C GLU A 74 -20.24 6.94 7.23
N ARG A 75 -21.31 7.23 8.00
CA ARG A 75 -21.30 8.30 9.01
C ARG A 75 -20.27 8.08 10.13
N ALA A 76 -19.89 6.83 10.41
CA ALA A 76 -18.94 6.49 11.46
C ALA A 76 -17.48 6.48 10.98
N ARG A 77 -17.22 6.70 9.69
CA ARG A 77 -15.85 6.67 9.12
C ARG A 77 -15.00 7.89 9.49
N THR A 78 -15.52 8.84 10.25
CA THR A 78 -14.82 10.06 10.69
C THR A 78 -13.99 9.90 11.96
N LEU A 79 -13.73 8.64 12.41
CA LEU A 79 -12.95 8.29 13.61
C LEU A 79 -13.46 8.90 14.92
N GLY A 80 -14.74 9.29 14.97
CA GLY A 80 -15.38 9.82 16.16
C GLY A 80 -15.91 8.73 17.11
N PRO A 81 -16.70 9.12 18.14
CA PRO A 81 -17.19 8.20 19.18
C PRO A 81 -17.98 6.99 18.65
N GLU A 82 -18.69 7.15 17.54
CA GLU A 82 -19.42 6.04 16.90
C GLU A 82 -18.43 5.00 16.32
N PHE A 83 -17.33 5.43 15.69
CA PHE A 83 -16.27 4.54 15.20
C PHE A 83 -15.65 3.78 16.37
N VAL A 84 -15.28 4.48 17.44
CA VAL A 84 -14.68 3.88 18.64
C VAL A 84 -15.64 2.86 19.26
N GLY A 85 -16.95 3.17 19.34
CA GLY A 85 -17.97 2.25 19.82
C GLY A 85 -18.07 0.96 18.98
N ILE A 86 -17.85 1.04 17.67
CA ILE A 86 -17.79 -0.11 16.76
C ILE A 86 -16.48 -0.88 16.98
N LEU A 87 -15.33 -0.20 17.03
CA LEU A 87 -14.01 -0.80 17.24
C LEU A 87 -13.97 -1.62 18.55
N ARG A 88 -14.57 -1.13 19.62
CA ARG A 88 -14.67 -1.82 20.92
C ARG A 88 -15.49 -3.12 20.89
N ARG A 89 -16.25 -3.35 19.84
CA ARG A 89 -17.02 -4.60 19.64
C ARG A 89 -16.28 -5.62 18.79
N CYS A 90 -15.14 -5.22 18.20
CA CYS A 90 -14.36 -6.05 17.30
C CYS A 90 -13.25 -6.77 18.06
N THR A 91 -12.91 -7.96 17.59
CA THR A 91 -11.72 -8.70 18.02
C THR A 91 -10.56 -8.47 17.03
N HIS A 92 -10.87 -8.13 15.79
CA HIS A 92 -9.90 -7.90 14.70
C HIS A 92 -10.26 -6.64 13.94
N ALA A 93 -9.25 -5.84 13.63
CA ALA A 93 -9.38 -4.66 12.76
C ALA A 93 -8.17 -4.55 11.82
N VAL A 94 -8.44 -4.19 10.57
CA VAL A 94 -7.42 -3.85 9.58
C VAL A 94 -7.48 -2.35 9.33
N LEU A 95 -6.39 -1.65 9.59
CA LEU A 95 -6.29 -0.20 9.44
C LEU A 95 -5.04 0.18 8.67
N THR A 96 -5.01 1.40 8.14
CA THR A 96 -3.74 2.00 7.74
C THR A 96 -3.01 2.56 8.97
N PRO A 97 -1.68 2.60 8.98
CA PRO A 97 -0.91 3.25 10.03
C PRO A 97 -1.38 4.66 10.38
N SER A 98 -1.68 5.50 9.40
CA SER A 98 -2.19 6.86 9.62
C SER A 98 -3.54 6.88 10.36
N VAL A 99 -4.45 5.95 10.07
CA VAL A 99 -5.72 5.82 10.80
C VAL A 99 -5.47 5.38 12.24
N ALA A 100 -4.60 4.39 12.45
CA ALA A 100 -4.27 3.90 13.79
C ALA A 100 -3.63 4.99 14.67
N THR A 101 -2.72 5.79 14.09
CA THR A 101 -2.06 6.91 14.77
C THR A 101 -3.00 8.08 15.07
N ALA A 102 -4.04 8.26 14.26
CA ALA A 102 -5.04 9.31 14.48
C ALA A 102 -6.06 8.98 15.61
N LEU A 103 -6.11 7.73 16.07
CA LEU A 103 -6.92 7.34 17.21
C LEU A 103 -6.22 7.66 18.53
N ASP A 104 -7.00 8.07 19.54
CA ASP A 104 -6.47 8.08 20.89
C ASP A 104 -6.16 6.65 21.32
N THR A 105 -4.96 6.43 21.87
CA THR A 105 -4.54 5.10 22.31
C THR A 105 -5.49 4.49 23.36
N ALA A 106 -6.14 5.34 24.17
CA ALA A 106 -7.16 4.92 25.14
C ALA A 106 -8.44 4.37 24.48
N ASP A 107 -8.68 4.71 23.22
CA ASP A 107 -9.84 4.26 22.46
C ASP A 107 -9.63 2.90 21.78
N ILE A 108 -8.39 2.46 21.67
CA ILE A 108 -8.04 1.14 21.12
C ILE A 108 -8.24 0.08 22.21
N PRO A 109 -9.17 -0.88 22.02
CA PRO A 109 -9.49 -1.86 23.06
C PRO A 109 -8.33 -2.83 23.30
N SER A 110 -8.10 -3.18 24.57
CA SER A 110 -7.15 -4.22 24.93
C SER A 110 -7.59 -5.58 24.39
N GLY A 111 -6.64 -6.39 23.92
CA GLY A 111 -6.90 -7.70 23.33
C GLY A 111 -7.34 -7.66 21.86
N LEU A 112 -7.42 -6.48 21.24
CA LEU A 112 -7.66 -6.35 19.80
C LEU A 112 -6.47 -6.93 19.03
N THR A 113 -6.74 -7.71 17.98
CA THR A 113 -5.77 -7.99 16.92
C THR A 113 -5.85 -6.86 15.90
N LEU A 114 -4.81 -6.04 15.82
CA LEU A 114 -4.71 -4.89 14.93
C LEU A 114 -3.70 -5.17 13.83
N ILE A 115 -4.18 -5.19 12.59
CA ILE A 115 -3.37 -5.44 11.40
C ILE A 115 -3.20 -4.11 10.66
N LEU A 116 -1.95 -3.67 10.49
CA LEU A 116 -1.63 -2.44 9.78
C LEU A 116 -1.06 -2.76 8.41
N ILE A 117 -1.57 -2.06 7.38
CA ILE A 117 -1.18 -2.27 5.99
C ILE A 117 -1.25 -0.97 5.20
N GLY A 118 -0.45 -0.89 4.12
CA GLY A 118 -0.59 0.15 3.10
C GLY A 118 0.36 1.33 3.26
N GLU A 119 0.97 1.52 4.41
CA GLU A 119 1.93 2.60 4.70
C GLU A 119 3.13 2.06 5.50
N ALA A 120 4.14 2.91 5.71
CA ALA A 120 5.23 2.58 6.62
C ALA A 120 4.70 2.48 8.06
N PHE A 121 5.13 1.45 8.77
CA PHE A 121 4.71 1.22 10.16
C PHE A 121 5.42 2.23 11.08
N PRO A 122 4.70 3.02 11.90
CA PRO A 122 5.32 3.96 12.83
C PRO A 122 5.80 3.23 14.09
N ALA A 123 7.10 3.27 14.37
CA ALA A 123 7.69 2.58 15.53
C ALA A 123 7.10 3.04 16.87
N GLY A 124 6.76 4.32 17.01
CA GLY A 124 6.14 4.85 18.23
C GLY A 124 4.81 4.16 18.60
N LEU A 125 4.08 3.63 17.63
CA LEU A 125 2.83 2.90 17.92
C LEU A 125 3.10 1.58 18.66
N VAL A 126 4.27 0.98 18.50
CA VAL A 126 4.69 -0.23 19.24
C VAL A 126 4.77 0.08 20.73
N GLU A 127 5.41 1.20 21.08
CA GLU A 127 5.55 1.65 22.47
C GLU A 127 4.18 2.00 23.10
N ASP A 128 3.33 2.67 22.33
CA ASP A 128 2.06 3.19 22.82
C ASP A 128 1.02 2.10 23.11
N ILE A 129 0.86 1.11 22.22
CA ILE A 129 -0.22 0.12 22.30
C ILE A 129 0.24 -1.34 22.19
N GLY A 130 1.48 -1.62 21.82
CA GLY A 130 1.97 -2.99 21.56
C GLY A 130 1.84 -3.93 22.77
N HIS A 131 1.83 -3.41 24.00
CA HIS A 131 1.66 -4.18 25.21
C HIS A 131 0.19 -4.59 25.50
N ARG A 132 -0.79 -4.02 24.77
CA ARG A 132 -2.23 -4.22 25.01
C ARG A 132 -2.95 -4.94 23.87
N VAL A 133 -2.39 -4.92 22.68
CA VAL A 133 -2.96 -5.46 21.44
C VAL A 133 -1.99 -6.40 20.76
N GLN A 134 -2.49 -7.29 19.91
CA GLN A 134 -1.64 -8.02 19.00
C GLN A 134 -1.48 -7.18 17.73
N LEU A 135 -0.25 -6.76 17.45
CA LEU A 135 0.06 -5.93 16.29
C LEU A 135 0.66 -6.78 15.17
N PHE A 136 0.18 -6.56 13.95
CA PHE A 136 0.75 -7.13 12.73
C PHE A 136 1.08 -6.02 11.73
N ASN A 137 2.28 -6.08 11.17
CA ASN A 137 2.67 -5.27 10.01
C ASN A 137 2.54 -6.11 8.75
N LEU A 138 1.62 -5.73 7.88
CA LEU A 138 1.30 -6.43 6.66
C LEU A 138 1.78 -5.63 5.45
N TYR A 139 2.44 -6.27 4.53
CA TYR A 139 2.89 -5.67 3.29
C TYR A 139 2.40 -6.49 2.10
N GLY A 140 1.92 -5.81 1.06
CA GLY A 140 1.60 -6.42 -0.22
C GLY A 140 1.04 -5.40 -1.21
N PRO A 141 1.45 -5.47 -2.47
CA PRO A 141 0.78 -4.77 -3.57
C PRO A 141 -0.40 -5.61 -4.09
N THR A 142 -1.38 -4.96 -4.69
CA THR A 142 -2.58 -5.60 -5.27
C THR A 142 -2.24 -6.72 -6.26
N GLU A 143 -1.12 -6.58 -6.95
CA GLU A 143 -0.60 -7.54 -7.93
C GLU A 143 -0.17 -8.88 -7.30
N THR A 144 -0.01 -8.93 -5.97
CA THR A 144 0.31 -10.14 -5.20
C THR A 144 -0.85 -10.66 -4.35
N THR A 145 -2.05 -10.18 -4.61
CA THR A 145 -3.27 -10.51 -3.88
C THR A 145 -3.19 -10.13 -2.41
N ILE A 146 -3.32 -8.84 -2.13
CA ILE A 146 -3.47 -8.18 -0.83
C ILE A 146 -2.18 -8.19 -0.01
N ASP A 147 -1.83 -9.34 0.58
CA ASP A 147 -0.66 -9.52 1.43
C ASP A 147 0.45 -10.28 0.72
N ALA A 148 1.70 -9.87 0.86
CA ALA A 148 2.87 -10.61 0.37
C ALA A 148 3.71 -11.11 1.53
N THR A 149 3.86 -10.30 2.56
CA THR A 149 4.59 -10.65 3.78
C THR A 149 3.84 -10.16 5.01
N VAL A 150 4.12 -10.78 6.14
CA VAL A 150 3.55 -10.43 7.45
C VAL A 150 4.63 -10.49 8.53
N HIS A 151 4.57 -9.55 9.45
CA HIS A 151 5.36 -9.52 10.67
C HIS A 151 4.43 -9.35 11.87
N GLN A 152 4.51 -10.26 12.83
CA GLN A 152 3.92 -10.01 14.15
C GLN A 152 4.88 -9.11 14.90
N VAL A 153 4.42 -7.91 15.23
CA VAL A 153 5.25 -6.86 15.82
C VAL A 153 5.57 -7.20 17.28
N ASP A 154 6.84 -7.13 17.62
CA ASP A 154 7.36 -7.35 18.97
C ASP A 154 7.74 -6.00 19.63
N ALA A 155 7.70 -5.94 20.96
CA ALA A 155 8.07 -4.75 21.72
C ALA A 155 9.54 -4.31 21.54
N HIS A 156 10.38 -5.18 20.99
CA HIS A 156 11.80 -4.90 20.71
C HIS A 156 12.06 -4.52 19.25
N ASP A 157 11.00 -4.48 18.42
CA ASP A 157 11.17 -4.06 17.03
C ASP A 157 11.57 -2.59 16.96
N VAL A 158 12.63 -2.34 16.19
CA VAL A 158 13.15 -0.99 15.93
C VAL A 158 12.87 -0.57 14.49
N GLU A 159 12.88 0.73 14.26
CA GLU A 159 12.65 1.30 12.94
C GLU A 159 13.81 1.00 11.97
N PRO A 160 13.54 0.62 10.74
CA PRO A 160 12.21 0.32 10.17
C PRO A 160 11.67 -1.02 10.70
N VAL A 161 10.43 -0.99 11.23
CA VAL A 161 9.74 -2.20 11.68
C VAL A 161 9.65 -3.19 10.52
N PRO A 162 10.01 -4.48 10.72
CA PRO A 162 10.02 -5.45 9.64
C PRO A 162 8.66 -5.57 8.93
N ILE A 163 8.68 -5.81 7.63
CA ILE A 163 7.52 -6.30 6.88
C ILE A 163 7.43 -7.83 6.91
N GLY A 164 8.40 -8.49 7.52
CA GLY A 164 8.41 -9.87 7.96
C GLY A 164 8.69 -10.91 6.89
N HIS A 165 7.92 -11.99 6.93
CA HIS A 165 8.12 -13.20 6.15
C HIS A 165 6.99 -13.41 5.13
N PRO A 166 7.22 -14.18 4.04
CA PRO A 166 6.19 -14.48 3.05
C PRO A 166 4.94 -15.10 3.67
N THR A 167 3.77 -14.64 3.25
CA THR A 167 2.49 -15.25 3.60
C THR A 167 2.26 -16.54 2.80
N PRO A 168 1.35 -17.44 3.24
CA PRO A 168 1.10 -18.72 2.58
C PRO A 168 0.85 -18.61 1.07
N GLY A 169 1.46 -19.51 0.30
CA GLY A 169 1.32 -19.54 -1.16
C GLY A 169 2.14 -18.50 -1.92
N LYS A 170 3.02 -17.78 -1.22
CA LYS A 170 3.93 -16.78 -1.79
C LYS A 170 5.38 -17.11 -1.45
N ASN A 171 6.26 -16.70 -2.32
CA ASN A 171 7.71 -16.70 -2.13
C ASN A 171 8.26 -15.33 -2.49
N VAL A 172 9.38 -14.96 -1.89
CA VAL A 172 10.01 -13.66 -2.09
C VAL A 172 11.48 -13.83 -2.42
N ALA A 173 11.96 -13.00 -3.34
CA ALA A 173 13.36 -12.85 -3.67
C ALA A 173 13.77 -11.39 -3.54
N VAL A 174 14.99 -11.16 -3.05
CA VAL A 174 15.60 -9.82 -3.01
C VAL A 174 16.73 -9.85 -4.02
N LEU A 175 16.58 -9.08 -5.10
CA LEU A 175 17.42 -9.21 -6.29
C LEU A 175 18.10 -7.88 -6.64
N ASP A 176 19.24 -7.99 -7.32
CA ASP A 176 19.91 -6.87 -7.98
C ASP A 176 19.29 -6.56 -9.36
N GLU A 177 19.87 -5.61 -10.07
CA GLU A 177 19.45 -5.20 -11.42
C GLU A 177 19.62 -6.30 -12.50
N PHE A 178 20.45 -7.31 -12.22
CA PHE A 178 20.69 -8.47 -13.10
C PHE A 178 19.86 -9.69 -12.72
N LEU A 179 18.93 -9.55 -11.78
CA LEU A 179 18.09 -10.60 -11.20
C LEU A 179 18.89 -11.66 -10.41
N HIS A 180 20.07 -11.31 -9.88
CA HIS A 180 20.80 -12.16 -8.97
C HIS A 180 20.38 -11.91 -7.51
N PRO A 181 20.28 -12.95 -6.67
CA PRO A 181 20.01 -12.76 -5.25
C PRO A 181 21.10 -11.94 -4.57
N VAL A 182 20.69 -10.93 -3.79
CA VAL A 182 21.63 -10.15 -2.99
C VAL A 182 21.94 -10.86 -1.66
N PRO A 183 23.13 -10.69 -1.09
CA PRO A 183 23.47 -11.25 0.23
C PRO A 183 22.56 -10.70 1.34
N VAL A 184 22.40 -11.47 2.44
CA VAL A 184 21.72 -11.03 3.65
C VAL A 184 22.37 -9.74 4.18
N GLY A 185 21.56 -8.76 4.53
CA GLY A 185 22.01 -7.42 4.96
C GLY A 185 22.21 -6.43 3.82
N CYS A 186 22.18 -6.86 2.56
CA CYS A 186 22.27 -5.97 1.40
C CYS A 186 20.88 -5.52 0.92
N VAL A 187 20.85 -4.32 0.34
CA VAL A 187 19.64 -3.76 -0.29
C VAL A 187 19.48 -4.35 -1.68
N GLY A 188 18.25 -4.72 -2.02
CA GLY A 188 17.85 -5.14 -3.36
C GLY A 188 16.37 -4.86 -3.60
N GLU A 189 15.93 -5.04 -4.83
CA GLU A 189 14.53 -4.91 -5.20
C GLU A 189 13.77 -6.18 -4.80
N LEU A 190 12.58 -6.01 -4.20
CA LEU A 190 11.71 -7.11 -3.81
C LEU A 190 10.97 -7.65 -5.03
N TYR A 191 11.05 -8.96 -5.21
CA TYR A 191 10.24 -9.73 -6.16
C TYR A 191 9.38 -10.73 -5.40
N VAL A 192 8.13 -10.87 -5.83
CA VAL A 192 7.17 -11.80 -5.22
C VAL A 192 6.74 -12.83 -6.24
N GLY A 193 6.78 -14.09 -5.88
CA GLY A 193 6.33 -15.23 -6.67
C GLY A 193 5.22 -16.01 -6.00
N GLY A 194 4.77 -17.09 -6.64
CA GLY A 194 3.81 -18.03 -6.10
C GLY A 194 2.43 -17.99 -6.72
N ALA A 195 1.54 -18.85 -6.23
CA ALA A 195 0.19 -19.06 -6.77
C ALA A 195 -0.73 -17.84 -6.58
N ALA A 196 -0.38 -16.94 -5.67
CA ALA A 196 -1.15 -15.76 -5.34
C ALA A 196 -0.88 -14.56 -6.25
N LEU A 197 0.00 -14.67 -7.26
CA LEU A 197 0.21 -13.61 -8.22
C LEU A 197 -1.06 -13.34 -9.02
N ALA A 198 -1.35 -12.06 -9.26
CA ALA A 198 -2.36 -11.63 -10.21
C ALA A 198 -2.01 -12.11 -11.63
N ARG A 199 -3.02 -12.21 -12.48
CA ARG A 199 -2.81 -12.59 -13.89
C ARG A 199 -2.04 -11.52 -14.66
N GLY A 200 -2.19 -10.26 -14.27
CA GLY A 200 -1.65 -9.08 -14.91
C GLY A 200 -2.68 -7.96 -14.98
N TYR A 201 -2.49 -7.05 -15.92
CA TYR A 201 -3.32 -5.86 -16.09
C TYR A 201 -4.25 -6.00 -17.30
N VAL A 202 -5.53 -5.67 -17.10
CA VAL A 202 -6.56 -5.74 -18.16
C VAL A 202 -6.15 -4.92 -19.38
N GLY A 203 -6.08 -5.55 -20.55
CA GLY A 203 -5.79 -4.89 -21.82
C GLY A 203 -4.42 -4.23 -21.93
N ARG A 204 -3.47 -4.56 -21.01
CA ARG A 204 -2.12 -3.96 -21.00
C ARG A 204 -1.01 -5.02 -21.02
N PRO A 205 -0.84 -5.75 -22.13
CA PRO A 205 0.12 -6.86 -22.21
C PRO A 205 1.58 -6.39 -22.00
N GLY A 206 1.98 -5.22 -22.54
CA GLY A 206 3.32 -4.68 -22.36
C GLY A 206 3.63 -4.34 -20.88
N THR A 207 2.71 -3.65 -20.19
CA THR A 207 2.86 -3.37 -18.74
C THR A 207 2.85 -4.65 -17.92
N THR A 208 2.03 -5.64 -18.31
CA THR A 208 2.03 -6.95 -17.65
C THR A 208 3.39 -7.64 -17.81
N ALA A 209 3.93 -7.71 -19.01
CA ALA A 209 5.22 -8.34 -19.28
C ALA A 209 6.41 -7.63 -18.59
N SER A 210 6.36 -6.31 -18.41
CA SER A 210 7.42 -5.55 -17.73
C SER A 210 7.40 -5.68 -16.21
N ARG A 211 6.26 -6.05 -15.61
CA ARG A 211 6.10 -6.18 -14.15
C ARG A 211 6.01 -7.64 -13.70
N PHE A 212 5.44 -8.54 -14.50
CA PHE A 212 5.36 -9.97 -14.23
C PHE A 212 6.39 -10.70 -15.09
N VAL A 213 7.61 -10.71 -14.60
CA VAL A 213 8.78 -11.27 -15.31
C VAL A 213 8.88 -12.78 -15.14
N ALA A 214 9.61 -13.46 -16.02
CA ALA A 214 9.90 -14.88 -15.83
C ALA A 214 10.73 -15.09 -14.56
N ASP A 215 10.39 -16.13 -13.79
CA ASP A 215 11.21 -16.59 -12.67
C ASP A 215 12.47 -17.26 -13.23
N PRO A 216 13.69 -16.75 -12.97
CA PRO A 216 14.91 -17.31 -13.52
C PRO A 216 15.26 -18.71 -12.95
N TRP A 217 14.62 -19.10 -11.85
CA TRP A 217 14.84 -20.40 -11.20
C TRP A 217 13.62 -21.33 -11.27
N GLY A 218 12.48 -20.84 -11.77
CA GLY A 218 11.22 -21.58 -11.80
C GLY A 218 10.86 -22.06 -13.20
N ASP A 219 10.30 -23.27 -13.30
CA ASP A 219 9.82 -23.85 -14.55
C ASP A 219 8.54 -23.15 -15.04
N GLY A 220 8.70 -22.07 -15.79
CA GLY A 220 7.59 -21.32 -16.38
C GLY A 220 6.77 -20.49 -15.37
N GLN A 221 7.27 -20.30 -14.16
CA GLN A 221 6.67 -19.43 -13.16
C GLN A 221 7.02 -17.97 -13.41
N ARG A 222 6.35 -17.09 -12.69
CA ARG A 222 6.58 -15.64 -12.79
C ARG A 222 6.90 -15.04 -11.43
N LEU A 223 7.65 -13.95 -11.46
CA LEU A 223 7.86 -13.05 -10.34
C LEU A 223 7.20 -11.71 -10.65
N TYR A 224 6.53 -11.13 -9.68
CA TYR A 224 6.09 -9.74 -9.75
C TYR A 224 7.21 -8.83 -9.25
N ARG A 225 7.65 -7.94 -10.12
CA ARG A 225 8.62 -6.89 -9.85
C ARG A 225 7.93 -5.75 -9.13
N THR A 226 8.16 -5.59 -7.81
CA THR A 226 7.41 -4.65 -6.97
C THR A 226 7.83 -3.19 -7.17
N GLY A 227 9.10 -2.93 -7.45
CA GLY A 227 9.73 -1.62 -7.39
C GLY A 227 10.07 -1.19 -5.97
N ASP A 228 9.87 -2.04 -4.96
CA ASP A 228 10.18 -1.75 -3.57
C ASP A 228 11.59 -2.23 -3.22
N LEU A 229 12.36 -1.38 -2.56
CA LEU A 229 13.69 -1.70 -2.04
C LEU A 229 13.56 -2.25 -0.63
N VAL A 230 14.19 -3.39 -0.40
CA VAL A 230 14.18 -4.08 0.89
C VAL A 230 15.56 -4.58 1.27
N CYS A 231 15.72 -4.89 2.54
CA CYS A 231 16.87 -5.62 3.07
C CYS A 231 16.37 -6.84 3.84
N ARG A 232 17.00 -8.01 3.63
CA ARG A 232 16.71 -9.22 4.40
C ARG A 232 17.62 -9.27 5.63
N GLY A 233 17.03 -9.32 6.82
CA GLY A 233 17.75 -9.50 8.08
C GLY A 233 18.33 -10.91 8.23
N ARG A 234 19.20 -11.10 9.25
CA ARG A 234 19.77 -12.43 9.60
C ARG A 234 18.69 -13.39 10.12
N ASP A 235 17.61 -12.88 10.66
CA ASP A 235 16.39 -13.57 11.08
C ASP A 235 15.53 -14.02 9.89
N GLY A 236 15.88 -13.61 8.67
CA GLY A 236 15.13 -13.84 7.44
C GLY A 236 14.01 -12.85 7.20
N ALA A 237 13.64 -12.01 8.16
CA ALA A 237 12.62 -10.98 8.00
C ALA A 237 13.07 -9.90 7.02
N LEU A 238 12.12 -9.39 6.23
CA LEU A 238 12.33 -8.30 5.32
C LEU A 238 12.05 -6.95 6.00
N ARG A 239 12.86 -5.94 5.68
CA ARG A 239 12.63 -4.55 6.07
C ARG A 239 12.48 -3.70 4.82
N PHE A 240 11.42 -2.91 4.78
CA PHE A 240 11.15 -1.97 3.69
C PHE A 240 12.03 -0.72 3.86
N LEU A 241 12.73 -0.32 2.79
CA LEU A 241 13.66 0.80 2.80
C LEU A 241 13.25 1.96 1.90
N GLY A 242 12.25 1.73 1.04
CA GLY A 242 11.78 2.75 0.11
C GLY A 242 11.42 2.17 -1.25
N ARG A 243 11.40 3.04 -2.25
CA ARG A 243 11.10 2.66 -3.63
C ARG A 243 12.27 2.92 -4.57
N ALA A 244 12.39 2.08 -5.59
CA ALA A 244 13.33 2.28 -6.70
C ALA A 244 12.77 3.24 -7.78
N ASP A 245 11.46 3.54 -7.72
CA ASP A 245 10.75 4.43 -8.65
C ASP A 245 10.07 5.59 -7.90
N ASP A 246 9.45 6.52 -8.65
CA ASP A 246 8.83 7.74 -8.13
C ASP A 246 7.42 7.53 -7.55
N GLN A 247 7.01 6.27 -7.34
CA GLN A 247 5.71 5.97 -6.76
C GLN A 247 5.70 6.24 -5.26
N VAL A 248 4.64 6.84 -4.76
CA VAL A 248 4.50 7.19 -3.34
C VAL A 248 3.23 6.58 -2.74
N LYS A 249 3.26 6.36 -1.43
CA LYS A 249 2.06 6.03 -0.64
C LYS A 249 1.72 7.22 0.25
N ILE A 250 0.51 7.76 0.10
CA ILE A 250 0.00 8.90 0.88
C ILE A 250 -1.37 8.53 1.42
N ARG A 251 -1.54 8.50 2.74
CA ARG A 251 -2.80 8.11 3.42
C ARG A 251 -3.36 6.78 2.91
N GLY A 252 -2.49 5.78 2.72
CA GLY A 252 -2.84 4.44 2.18
C GLY A 252 -3.06 4.37 0.66
N PHE A 253 -3.09 5.51 -0.03
CA PHE A 253 -3.26 5.54 -1.49
C PHE A 253 -1.92 5.41 -2.20
N ARG A 254 -1.88 4.51 -3.17
CA ARG A 254 -0.74 4.35 -4.08
C ARG A 254 -0.87 5.38 -5.20
N ILE A 255 0.06 6.35 -5.26
CA ILE A 255 0.04 7.47 -6.20
C ILE A 255 1.28 7.39 -7.08
N GLU A 256 1.07 7.40 -8.39
CA GLU A 256 2.13 7.55 -9.38
C GLU A 256 2.34 9.05 -9.59
N LEU A 257 3.49 9.59 -9.18
CA LEU A 257 3.76 11.03 -9.36
C LEU A 257 3.69 11.44 -10.83
N GLY A 258 4.17 10.59 -11.75
CA GLY A 258 4.06 10.83 -13.19
C GLY A 258 2.63 10.94 -13.73
N GLU A 259 1.63 10.35 -13.06
CA GLU A 259 0.21 10.54 -13.39
C GLU A 259 -0.24 11.96 -13.05
N VAL A 260 0.16 12.44 -11.88
CA VAL A 260 -0.12 13.80 -11.41
C VAL A 260 0.57 14.83 -12.30
N GLU A 261 1.85 14.61 -12.62
CA GLU A 261 2.64 15.47 -13.51
C GLU A 261 2.05 15.57 -14.91
N THR A 262 1.63 14.43 -15.47
CA THR A 262 0.98 14.39 -16.80
C THR A 262 -0.33 15.18 -16.78
N ALA A 263 -1.13 15.03 -15.71
CA ALA A 263 -2.39 15.76 -15.59
C ALA A 263 -2.17 17.27 -15.41
N LEU A 264 -1.15 17.68 -14.65
CA LEU A 264 -0.73 19.08 -14.49
C LEU A 264 -0.24 19.65 -15.81
N ALA A 265 0.66 18.96 -16.51
CA ALA A 265 1.22 19.43 -17.78
C ALA A 265 0.17 19.56 -18.91
N ALA A 266 -0.94 18.82 -18.82
CA ALA A 266 -2.05 18.91 -19.78
C ALA A 266 -3.00 20.10 -19.54
N LEU A 267 -2.76 20.94 -18.52
CA LEU A 267 -3.59 22.10 -18.23
C LEU A 267 -3.15 23.29 -19.11
N PRO A 268 -4.12 24.09 -19.62
CA PRO A 268 -3.80 25.31 -20.38
C PRO A 268 -2.96 26.28 -19.53
N GLY A 269 -1.90 26.82 -20.12
CA GLY A 269 -1.02 27.79 -19.45
C GLY A 269 0.11 27.17 -18.61
N VAL A 270 0.15 25.85 -18.43
CA VAL A 270 1.28 25.13 -17.81
C VAL A 270 2.32 24.81 -18.88
N THR A 271 3.57 25.22 -18.65
CA THR A 271 4.71 24.95 -19.54
C THR A 271 5.63 23.85 -19.02
N ALA A 272 5.67 23.65 -17.69
CA ALA A 272 6.35 22.55 -17.04
C ALA A 272 5.64 22.19 -15.73
N ALA A 273 5.72 20.94 -15.32
CA ALA A 273 5.12 20.45 -14.07
C ALA A 273 6.00 19.39 -13.42
N ALA A 274 5.94 19.34 -12.09
CA ALA A 274 6.49 18.27 -11.28
C ALA A 274 5.54 17.97 -10.10
N ALA A 275 5.61 16.79 -9.54
CA ALA A 275 4.87 16.42 -8.34
C ALA A 275 5.80 15.77 -7.32
N MET A 276 5.53 15.99 -6.03
CA MET A 276 6.36 15.45 -4.95
C MET A 276 5.51 15.16 -3.71
N ALA A 277 5.85 14.08 -3.02
CA ALA A 277 5.35 13.83 -1.67
C ALA A 277 6.28 14.48 -0.63
N ARG A 278 5.79 15.50 0.07
CA ARG A 278 6.52 16.27 1.07
C ARG A 278 6.17 15.75 2.48
N ARG A 279 7.18 15.36 3.24
CA ARG A 279 7.05 14.88 4.62
C ARG A 279 7.44 15.94 5.66
N ASP A 280 8.02 17.03 5.23
CA ASP A 280 8.43 18.18 6.05
C ASP A 280 7.31 19.21 6.29
N LEU A 281 6.15 19.03 5.66
CA LEU A 281 5.01 19.92 5.80
C LEU A 281 3.97 19.47 6.85
N GLY A 282 4.19 18.34 7.51
CA GLY A 282 3.27 17.81 8.52
C GLY A 282 3.62 16.39 8.95
N PRO A 283 2.83 15.79 9.86
CA PRO A 283 3.05 14.43 10.34
C PRO A 283 2.86 13.39 9.23
N ASP A 284 1.98 13.66 8.28
CA ASP A 284 1.72 12.81 7.11
C ASP A 284 2.37 13.39 5.86
N ALA A 285 2.69 12.51 4.91
CA ALA A 285 3.14 12.95 3.59
C ALA A 285 2.02 13.74 2.88
N VAL A 286 2.36 14.89 2.32
CA VAL A 286 1.47 15.81 1.60
C VAL A 286 1.86 15.82 0.12
N LEU A 287 0.88 15.64 -0.77
CA LEU A 287 1.12 15.73 -2.21
C LEU A 287 1.16 17.19 -2.65
N VAL A 288 2.28 17.60 -3.23
CA VAL A 288 2.49 18.96 -3.74
C VAL A 288 2.72 18.90 -5.24
N GLY A 289 1.95 19.70 -5.99
CA GLY A 289 2.16 19.93 -7.42
C GLY A 289 2.91 21.24 -7.64
N TYR A 290 3.97 21.20 -8.43
CA TYR A 290 4.74 22.37 -8.86
C TYR A 290 4.45 22.61 -10.33
N VAL A 291 4.13 23.85 -10.69
CA VAL A 291 3.82 24.24 -12.07
C VAL A 291 4.58 25.49 -12.47
N VAL A 292 4.99 25.55 -13.73
CA VAL A 292 5.55 26.74 -14.36
C VAL A 292 4.54 27.27 -15.36
N GLY A 293 4.22 28.56 -15.30
CA GLY A 293 3.28 29.18 -16.23
C GLY A 293 2.45 30.29 -15.59
N ALA A 294 1.71 31.01 -16.41
CA ALA A 294 0.79 32.06 -15.96
C ALA A 294 -0.58 31.44 -15.60
N ILE A 295 -0.66 30.85 -14.41
CA ILE A 295 -1.85 30.09 -13.98
C ILE A 295 -2.17 30.37 -12.50
N ASP A 296 -3.46 30.41 -12.18
CA ASP A 296 -3.91 30.53 -10.80
C ASP A 296 -3.95 29.15 -10.11
N PRO A 297 -3.30 28.97 -8.94
CA PRO A 297 -3.27 27.69 -8.20
C PRO A 297 -4.66 27.11 -7.89
N MET A 298 -5.64 27.94 -7.60
CA MET A 298 -7.00 27.49 -7.28
C MET A 298 -7.70 26.90 -8.51
N SER A 299 -7.48 27.51 -9.68
CA SER A 299 -8.01 26.99 -10.95
C SER A 299 -7.37 25.66 -11.35
N VAL A 300 -6.06 25.47 -11.09
CA VAL A 300 -5.33 24.23 -11.31
C VAL A 300 -5.97 23.10 -10.52
N ARG A 301 -6.15 23.28 -9.22
CA ARG A 301 -6.72 22.25 -8.35
C ARG A 301 -8.15 21.88 -8.76
N SER A 302 -8.97 22.84 -9.12
CA SER A 302 -10.34 22.62 -9.60
C SER A 302 -10.34 21.82 -10.92
N ALA A 303 -9.44 22.14 -11.84
CA ALA A 303 -9.32 21.44 -13.12
C ALA A 303 -8.82 19.99 -12.97
N LEU A 304 -7.94 19.74 -12.00
CA LEU A 304 -7.45 18.39 -11.69
C LEU A 304 -8.52 17.51 -11.05
N ALA A 305 -9.44 18.08 -10.25
CA ALA A 305 -10.52 17.31 -9.61
C ALA A 305 -11.45 16.59 -10.61
N GLY A 306 -11.51 17.08 -11.86
CA GLY A 306 -12.24 16.42 -12.95
C GLY A 306 -11.43 15.40 -13.75
N ARG A 307 -10.13 15.28 -13.49
CA ARG A 307 -9.17 14.45 -14.27
C ARG A 307 -8.51 13.35 -13.46
N LEU A 308 -8.29 13.60 -12.17
CA LEU A 308 -7.63 12.68 -11.25
C LEU A 308 -8.59 12.18 -10.18
N PRO A 309 -8.38 10.97 -9.64
CA PRO A 309 -9.04 10.55 -8.41
C PRO A 309 -8.76 11.55 -7.28
N LYS A 310 -9.74 11.76 -6.39
CA LYS A 310 -9.68 12.75 -5.31
C LYS A 310 -8.37 12.71 -4.52
N GLN A 311 -7.86 11.53 -4.23
CA GLN A 311 -6.62 11.30 -3.46
C GLN A 311 -5.33 11.59 -4.23
N ALA A 312 -5.40 11.68 -5.57
CA ALA A 312 -4.26 12.02 -6.43
C ALA A 312 -4.26 13.52 -6.83
N VAL A 313 -5.27 14.27 -6.41
CA VAL A 313 -5.27 15.74 -6.56
C VAL A 313 -4.32 16.33 -5.51
N PRO A 314 -3.29 17.10 -5.90
CA PRO A 314 -2.36 17.70 -4.95
C PRO A 314 -3.05 18.51 -3.87
N ASP A 315 -2.59 18.37 -2.63
CA ASP A 315 -3.06 19.17 -1.49
C ASP A 315 -2.68 20.64 -1.68
N HIS A 316 -1.50 20.89 -2.26
CA HIS A 316 -0.99 22.23 -2.56
C HIS A 316 -0.50 22.32 -4.01
N ILE A 317 -0.71 23.49 -4.61
CA ILE A 317 -0.13 23.86 -5.91
C ILE A 317 0.80 25.04 -5.69
N VAL A 318 2.03 24.89 -6.14
CA VAL A 318 3.07 25.94 -6.08
C VAL A 318 3.41 26.37 -7.50
N VAL A 319 3.27 27.66 -7.78
CA VAL A 319 3.67 28.25 -9.07
C VAL A 319 5.12 28.73 -8.94
N LEU A 320 5.95 28.33 -9.89
CA LEU A 320 7.37 28.67 -9.96
C LEU A 320 7.66 29.42 -11.28
N ASP A 321 8.69 30.24 -11.27
CA ASP A 321 9.20 30.88 -12.51
C ASP A 321 9.88 29.84 -13.41
N ALA A 322 10.56 28.84 -12.82
CA ALA A 322 11.16 27.71 -13.48
C ALA A 322 11.30 26.53 -12.51
N LEU A 323 11.27 25.29 -13.01
CA LEU A 323 11.62 24.12 -12.21
C LEU A 323 13.11 24.12 -11.92
N PRO A 324 13.55 23.89 -10.66
CA PRO A 324 14.97 23.71 -10.36
C PRO A 324 15.49 22.45 -11.07
N LEU A 325 16.67 22.57 -11.66
CA LEU A 325 17.28 21.47 -12.38
C LEU A 325 18.65 21.13 -11.79
N THR A 326 18.93 19.86 -11.70
CA THR A 326 20.28 19.34 -11.42
C THR A 326 21.26 19.73 -12.53
N ARG A 327 22.57 19.58 -12.29
CA ARG A 327 23.62 19.81 -13.31
C ARG A 327 23.41 18.99 -14.60
N ASN A 328 22.70 17.88 -14.49
CA ASN A 328 22.42 16.98 -15.63
C ASN A 328 21.06 17.25 -16.29
N GLY A 329 20.38 18.37 -15.95
CA GLY A 329 19.11 18.78 -16.55
C GLY A 329 17.89 18.00 -16.09
N LYS A 330 17.98 17.22 -15.01
CA LYS A 330 16.82 16.59 -14.36
C LYS A 330 16.22 17.54 -13.33
N VAL A 331 14.94 17.45 -13.06
CA VAL A 331 14.29 18.18 -11.97
C VAL A 331 14.96 17.78 -10.65
N ASP A 332 15.34 18.82 -9.86
CA ASP A 332 16.03 18.65 -8.58
C ASP A 332 15.04 18.54 -7.42
#